data_de1b050dc19db912361046f6546bbda1
#
_entry.id   de1b050dc19db912361046f6546bbda1
#
_cell.length_a   1.000
_cell.length_b   1.000
_cell.length_c   1.000
_cell.angle_alpha   90.00
_cell.angle_beta   90.00
_cell.angle_gamma   90.00
#
_symmetry.space_group_name_H-M   'P 1'
#
loop_
_entity.id
_entity.type
_entity.pdbx_description
1 polymer ?
#
loop_
_entity_poly.entity_id
_entity_poly.type
_entity_poly.pdbx_seq_one_letter_code
_entity_poly.pdbx_strand_id
1 'polypeptide(L)'
;MDTRLLNNRNILVVGGATGIGRATAILCAQRGAKVIIADSNVVDGNATARDSSGLFIELDVTNECSVKDMCESISRSHIKLDGLVQAAGILKGAYESIEDFSANLFREVLEVNTVGSFLCAKYAAPLLKRGYMPVIVLVSSGAAYGVSSSYAYGTSKGGVSALGITMEGKLAPEGIRVNVVCPGGIKTGMKLSVIAEDARRSGQDPEEAKNIASLSLGDPIGVAKLLAFILSEEADSVRGSIATR
;
A
#
# COMPACT_ATOMS: atom_id res chain seq x y z
N MET A 1 22.18 -7.25 -9.91
CA MET A 1 20.87 -7.61 -9.29
C MET A 1 20.09 -8.37 -10.34
N ASP A 2 19.55 -9.53 -9.99
CA ASP A 2 18.76 -10.32 -10.94
C ASP A 2 17.54 -9.52 -11.42
N THR A 3 17.54 -9.21 -12.72
CA THR A 3 16.46 -8.43 -13.35
C THR A 3 15.18 -9.24 -13.53
N ARG A 4 15.18 -10.52 -13.16
CA ARG A 4 14.05 -11.47 -13.34
C ARG A 4 13.47 -12.02 -12.04
N LEU A 5 13.72 -11.36 -10.91
CA LEU A 5 13.30 -11.79 -9.58
C LEU A 5 11.80 -12.15 -9.47
N LEU A 6 10.94 -11.54 -10.29
CA LEU A 6 9.49 -11.74 -10.30
C LEU A 6 8.98 -12.30 -11.62
N ASN A 7 9.83 -13.01 -12.35
CA ASN A 7 9.49 -13.48 -13.69
C ASN A 7 8.18 -14.30 -13.70
N ASN A 8 7.27 -13.92 -14.60
CA ASN A 8 5.95 -14.52 -14.78
C ASN A 8 4.98 -14.43 -13.59
N ARG A 9 5.30 -13.69 -12.52
CA ARG A 9 4.37 -13.48 -11.41
C ARG A 9 3.31 -12.44 -11.75
N ASN A 10 2.07 -12.69 -11.36
CA ASN A 10 0.96 -11.75 -11.50
C ASN A 10 0.76 -11.03 -10.17
N ILE A 11 1.01 -9.74 -10.14
CA ILE A 11 0.99 -8.90 -8.93
C ILE A 11 -0.10 -7.84 -9.03
N LEU A 12 -1.01 -7.84 -8.07
CA LEU A 12 -2.00 -6.77 -7.88
C LEU A 12 -1.44 -5.73 -6.91
N VAL A 13 -1.36 -4.47 -7.36
CA VAL A 13 -0.95 -3.33 -6.54
C VAL A 13 -2.14 -2.39 -6.36
N VAL A 14 -2.74 -2.42 -5.18
CA VAL A 14 -3.82 -1.52 -4.77
C VAL A 14 -3.21 -0.25 -4.16
N GLY A 15 -3.68 0.91 -4.58
CA GLY A 15 -3.02 2.19 -4.31
C GLY A 15 -1.81 2.41 -5.22
N GLY A 16 -1.86 1.88 -6.44
CA GLY A 16 -0.73 1.85 -7.37
C GLY A 16 -0.56 3.10 -8.24
N ALA A 17 -1.42 4.11 -8.12
CA ALA A 17 -1.33 5.32 -8.94
C ALA A 17 -0.15 6.20 -8.56
N THR A 18 0.20 6.31 -7.27
CA THR A 18 1.20 7.25 -6.77
C THR A 18 2.13 6.64 -5.70
N GLY A 19 3.14 7.39 -5.29
CA GLY A 19 3.98 7.10 -4.12
C GLY A 19 4.62 5.72 -4.13
N ILE A 20 4.51 5.02 -2.99
CA ILE A 20 5.09 3.69 -2.79
C ILE A 20 4.46 2.66 -3.76
N GLY A 21 3.13 2.72 -3.94
CA GLY A 21 2.43 1.78 -4.83
C GLY A 21 2.90 1.92 -6.27
N ARG A 22 2.97 3.14 -6.80
CA ARG A 22 3.50 3.40 -8.15
C ARG A 22 4.94 2.90 -8.31
N ALA A 23 5.82 3.24 -7.38
CA ALA A 23 7.21 2.79 -7.42
C ALA A 23 7.30 1.25 -7.39
N THR A 24 6.43 0.60 -6.61
CA THR A 24 6.35 -0.86 -6.53
C THR A 24 5.87 -1.47 -7.84
N ALA A 25 4.80 -0.94 -8.44
CA ALA A 25 4.25 -1.44 -9.69
C ALA A 25 5.31 -1.41 -10.81
N ILE A 26 5.97 -0.27 -10.98
CA ILE A 26 7.02 -0.10 -12.00
C ILE A 26 8.20 -1.04 -11.74
N LEU A 27 8.69 -1.11 -10.50
CA LEU A 27 9.83 -1.98 -10.18
C LEU A 27 9.51 -3.47 -10.35
N CYS A 28 8.29 -3.91 -9.95
CA CYS A 28 7.86 -5.29 -10.16
C CYS A 28 7.82 -5.65 -11.65
N ALA A 29 7.31 -4.76 -12.50
CA ALA A 29 7.31 -4.96 -13.94
C ALA A 29 8.74 -5.05 -14.51
N GLN A 30 9.65 -4.15 -14.09
CA GLN A 30 11.07 -4.21 -14.47
C GLN A 30 11.75 -5.51 -14.04
N ARG A 31 11.23 -6.18 -13.01
CA ARG A 31 11.70 -7.48 -12.51
C ARG A 31 10.95 -8.69 -13.10
N GLY A 32 10.17 -8.47 -14.15
CA GLY A 32 9.51 -9.52 -14.93
C GLY A 32 8.10 -9.89 -14.49
N ALA A 33 7.49 -9.16 -13.53
CA ALA A 33 6.10 -9.38 -13.16
C ALA A 33 5.13 -8.80 -14.20
N LYS A 34 3.96 -9.43 -14.31
CA LYS A 34 2.76 -8.83 -14.90
C LYS A 34 2.01 -8.10 -13.79
N VAL A 35 1.80 -6.80 -13.95
CA VAL A 35 1.25 -5.95 -12.89
C VAL A 35 -0.16 -5.50 -13.23
N ILE A 36 -1.04 -5.60 -12.23
CA ILE A 36 -2.37 -4.99 -12.23
C ILE A 36 -2.34 -3.85 -11.22
N ILE A 37 -2.66 -2.66 -11.66
CA ILE A 37 -2.73 -1.45 -10.85
C ILE A 37 -4.20 -1.18 -10.54
N ALA A 38 -4.56 -1.02 -9.27
CA ALA A 38 -5.89 -0.64 -8.84
C ALA A 38 -5.83 0.62 -7.98
N ASP A 39 -6.60 1.65 -8.33
CA ASP A 39 -6.62 2.94 -7.64
C ASP A 39 -7.89 3.73 -7.99
N SER A 40 -8.30 4.64 -7.12
CA SER A 40 -9.37 5.60 -7.42
C SER A 40 -8.90 6.77 -8.30
N ASN A 41 -7.59 7.03 -8.34
CA ASN A 41 -7.00 8.05 -9.22
C ASN A 41 -6.77 7.48 -10.63
N VAL A 42 -7.78 7.67 -11.48
CA VAL A 42 -7.81 7.14 -12.85
C VAL A 42 -6.66 7.69 -13.71
N VAL A 43 -6.32 8.97 -13.55
CA VAL A 43 -5.30 9.65 -14.38
C VAL A 43 -3.92 9.07 -14.11
N ASP A 44 -3.50 9.09 -12.85
CA ASP A 44 -2.18 8.59 -12.45
C ASP A 44 -2.11 7.06 -12.49
N GLY A 45 -3.23 6.37 -12.24
CA GLY A 45 -3.32 4.92 -12.38
C GLY A 45 -3.06 4.46 -13.82
N ASN A 46 -3.68 5.11 -14.80
CA ASN A 46 -3.40 4.85 -16.23
C ASN A 46 -1.96 5.21 -16.62
N ALA A 47 -1.41 6.29 -16.06
CA ALA A 47 0.00 6.64 -16.28
C ALA A 47 0.93 5.53 -15.75
N THR A 48 0.69 5.04 -14.52
CA THR A 48 1.47 3.93 -13.94
C THR A 48 1.32 2.65 -14.75
N ALA A 49 0.13 2.34 -15.25
CA ALA A 49 -0.10 1.17 -16.10
C ALA A 49 0.71 1.25 -17.41
N ARG A 50 0.76 2.43 -18.07
CA ARG A 50 1.62 2.64 -19.24
C ARG A 50 3.09 2.44 -18.91
N ASP A 51 3.59 3.05 -17.82
CA ASP A 51 5.00 3.01 -17.43
C ASP A 51 5.46 1.60 -17.02
N SER A 52 4.53 0.77 -16.54
CA SER A 52 4.79 -0.62 -16.15
C SER A 52 4.36 -1.65 -17.19
N SER A 53 3.82 -1.24 -18.33
CA SER A 53 3.17 -2.14 -19.30
C SER A 53 2.13 -3.05 -18.63
N GLY A 54 1.46 -2.56 -17.59
CA GLY A 54 0.46 -3.26 -16.79
C GLY A 54 -0.97 -2.93 -17.19
N LEU A 55 -1.92 -3.46 -16.41
CA LEU A 55 -3.34 -3.17 -16.55
C LEU A 55 -3.78 -2.21 -15.43
N PHE A 56 -4.67 -1.28 -15.74
CA PHE A 56 -5.32 -0.42 -14.75
C PHE A 56 -6.77 -0.85 -14.53
N ILE A 57 -7.19 -0.87 -13.26
CA ILE A 57 -8.59 -1.05 -12.84
C ILE A 57 -8.93 0.08 -11.87
N GLU A 58 -9.98 0.83 -12.14
CA GLU A 58 -10.51 1.81 -11.20
C GLU A 58 -11.07 1.10 -9.97
N LEU A 59 -10.70 1.58 -8.78
CA LEU A 59 -11.07 0.95 -7.52
C LEU A 59 -11.29 1.98 -6.41
N ASP A 60 -12.46 1.92 -5.80
CA ASP A 60 -12.73 2.51 -4.49
C ASP A 60 -12.66 1.42 -3.43
N VAL A 61 -11.62 1.45 -2.58
CA VAL A 61 -11.42 0.45 -1.52
C VAL A 61 -12.45 0.53 -0.38
N THR A 62 -13.20 1.63 -0.27
CA THR A 62 -14.29 1.80 0.71
C THR A 62 -15.60 1.19 0.24
N ASN A 63 -15.71 0.89 -1.06
CA ASN A 63 -16.90 0.27 -1.65
C ASN A 63 -16.66 -1.22 -1.85
N GLU A 64 -17.29 -2.04 -1.01
CA GLU A 64 -17.15 -3.50 -1.06
C GLU A 64 -17.54 -4.10 -2.42
N CYS A 65 -18.55 -3.54 -3.10
CA CYS A 65 -18.94 -3.98 -4.44
C CYS A 65 -17.82 -3.69 -5.45
N SER A 66 -17.20 -2.50 -5.40
CA SER A 66 -16.07 -2.13 -6.26
C SER A 66 -14.90 -3.11 -6.10
N VAL A 67 -14.56 -3.48 -4.86
CA VAL A 67 -13.48 -4.45 -4.57
C VAL A 67 -13.84 -5.85 -5.10
N LYS A 68 -15.08 -6.27 -4.90
CA LYS A 68 -15.58 -7.56 -5.40
C LYS A 68 -15.53 -7.62 -6.94
N ASP A 69 -16.05 -6.59 -7.60
CA ASP A 69 -16.12 -6.50 -9.06
C ASP A 69 -14.72 -6.52 -9.70
N MET A 70 -13.75 -5.82 -9.08
CA MET A 70 -12.33 -5.89 -9.48
C MET A 70 -11.82 -7.34 -9.43
N CYS A 71 -12.01 -8.04 -8.32
CA CYS A 71 -11.53 -9.42 -8.16
C CYS A 71 -12.24 -10.39 -9.10
N GLU A 72 -13.54 -10.20 -9.35
CA GLU A 72 -14.29 -10.99 -10.33
C GLU A 72 -13.80 -10.74 -11.77
N SER A 73 -13.46 -9.50 -12.12
CA SER A 73 -12.88 -9.14 -13.42
C SER A 73 -11.54 -9.84 -13.64
N ILE A 74 -10.66 -9.83 -12.64
CA ILE A 74 -9.38 -10.55 -12.67
C ILE A 74 -9.63 -12.06 -12.83
N SER A 75 -10.60 -12.62 -12.10
CA SER A 75 -10.95 -14.04 -12.18
C SER A 75 -11.45 -14.44 -13.56
N ARG A 76 -12.32 -13.62 -14.16
CA ARG A 76 -12.86 -13.85 -15.53
C ARG A 76 -11.77 -13.82 -16.60
N SER A 77 -10.73 -13.06 -16.40
CA SER A 77 -9.55 -13.03 -17.28
C SER A 77 -8.63 -14.25 -17.11
N HIS A 78 -8.99 -15.22 -16.27
CA HIS A 78 -8.20 -16.41 -15.94
C HIS A 78 -6.80 -16.10 -15.39
N ILE A 79 -6.60 -14.91 -14.85
CA ILE A 79 -5.34 -14.51 -14.20
C ILE A 79 -5.31 -15.15 -12.80
N LYS A 80 -4.24 -15.88 -12.52
CA LYS A 80 -3.92 -16.35 -11.17
C LYS A 80 -3.08 -15.28 -10.50
N LEU A 81 -3.49 -14.81 -9.31
CA LEU A 81 -2.70 -13.86 -8.56
C LEU A 81 -1.63 -14.59 -7.74
N ASP A 82 -0.40 -14.08 -7.81
CA ASP A 82 0.73 -14.57 -7.03
C ASP A 82 1.11 -13.58 -5.91
N GLY A 83 0.65 -12.34 -6.00
CA GLY A 83 0.88 -11.34 -4.96
C GLY A 83 -0.16 -10.24 -4.94
N LEU A 84 -0.47 -9.77 -3.73
CA LEU A 84 -1.22 -8.55 -3.46
C LEU A 84 -0.34 -7.59 -2.66
N VAL A 85 -0.15 -6.38 -3.16
CA VAL A 85 0.38 -5.25 -2.40
C VAL A 85 -0.76 -4.29 -2.11
N GLN A 86 -1.10 -4.14 -0.82
CA GLN A 86 -2.11 -3.19 -0.37
C GLN A 86 -1.42 -1.92 0.13
N ALA A 87 -1.30 -0.92 -0.75
CA ALA A 87 -0.65 0.36 -0.48
C ALA A 87 -1.62 1.55 -0.47
N ALA A 88 -2.90 1.33 -0.79
CA ALA A 88 -3.91 2.38 -0.70
C ALA A 88 -4.04 2.88 0.75
N GLY A 89 -4.14 4.19 0.90
CA GLY A 89 -4.31 4.82 2.20
C GLY A 89 -4.29 6.34 2.11
N ILE A 90 -4.88 6.96 3.12
CA ILE A 90 -4.94 8.41 3.28
C ILE A 90 -4.42 8.81 4.66
N LEU A 91 -3.88 10.04 4.75
CA LEU A 91 -3.53 10.70 6.00
C LEU A 91 -4.27 12.04 6.03
N LYS A 92 -5.19 12.20 6.98
CA LYS A 92 -5.96 13.41 7.22
C LYS A 92 -5.97 13.75 8.70
N GLY A 93 -6.32 14.98 9.05
CA GLY A 93 -6.40 15.46 10.43
C GLY A 93 -5.04 15.50 11.12
N ALA A 94 -3.97 15.84 10.38
CA ALA A 94 -2.66 16.05 10.98
C ALA A 94 -2.67 17.33 11.83
N TYR A 95 -2.08 17.23 13.04
CA TYR A 95 -1.91 18.34 13.98
C TYR A 95 -3.21 18.95 14.55
N GLU A 96 -4.36 18.28 14.40
CA GLU A 96 -5.59 18.68 15.07
C GLU A 96 -5.57 18.31 16.55
N SER A 97 -6.20 19.15 17.41
CA SER A 97 -6.36 18.84 18.84
C SER A 97 -7.32 17.66 19.02
N ILE A 98 -7.27 17.01 20.17
CA ILE A 98 -8.17 15.89 20.44
C ILE A 98 -9.63 16.34 20.52
N GLU A 99 -9.86 17.54 21.04
CA GLU A 99 -11.17 18.14 21.24
C GLU A 99 -11.86 18.49 19.90
N ASP A 100 -11.05 18.94 18.91
CA ASP A 100 -11.55 19.39 17.61
C ASP A 100 -11.55 18.28 16.56
N PHE A 101 -10.96 17.10 16.88
CA PHE A 101 -10.80 16.03 15.90
C PHE A 101 -12.15 15.43 15.50
N SER A 102 -12.53 15.60 14.24
CA SER A 102 -13.81 15.11 13.73
C SER A 102 -13.95 13.58 13.78
N ALA A 103 -14.99 13.10 14.43
CA ALA A 103 -15.32 11.66 14.45
C ALA A 103 -15.60 11.10 13.03
N ASN A 104 -16.13 11.92 12.12
CA ASN A 104 -16.35 11.50 10.74
C ASN A 104 -15.04 11.37 9.99
N LEU A 105 -14.10 12.30 10.19
CA LEU A 105 -12.76 12.23 9.64
C LEU A 105 -12.01 10.99 10.17
N PHE A 106 -12.17 10.70 11.47
CA PHE A 106 -11.60 9.49 12.07
C PHE A 106 -12.10 8.22 11.37
N ARG A 107 -13.43 8.10 11.18
CA ARG A 107 -14.03 6.95 10.48
C ARG A 107 -13.58 6.85 9.04
N GLU A 108 -13.53 7.96 8.31
CA GLU A 108 -13.08 7.99 6.91
C GLU A 108 -11.67 7.41 6.76
N VAL A 109 -10.74 7.80 7.63
CA VAL A 109 -9.36 7.29 7.57
C VAL A 109 -9.30 5.79 7.90
N LEU A 110 -10.08 5.32 8.87
CA LEU A 110 -10.17 3.90 9.18
C LEU A 110 -10.78 3.11 8.03
N GLU A 111 -11.84 3.65 7.43
CA GLU A 111 -12.55 3.01 6.31
C GLU A 111 -11.61 2.76 5.13
N VAL A 112 -10.86 3.78 4.71
CA VAL A 112 -9.90 3.63 3.61
C VAL A 112 -8.74 2.71 4.02
N ASN A 113 -8.08 3.01 5.14
CA ASN A 113 -6.79 2.37 5.45
C ASN A 113 -6.96 0.95 6.00
N THR A 114 -7.91 0.72 6.87
CA THR A 114 -8.07 -0.55 7.61
C THR A 114 -9.12 -1.43 6.98
N VAL A 115 -10.36 -0.92 6.82
CA VAL A 115 -11.46 -1.69 6.22
C VAL A 115 -11.15 -2.00 4.75
N GLY A 116 -10.68 -1.02 3.98
CA GLY A 116 -10.26 -1.21 2.60
C GLY A 116 -9.15 -2.26 2.45
N SER A 117 -8.17 -2.28 3.38
CA SER A 117 -7.13 -3.32 3.38
C SER A 117 -7.71 -4.71 3.63
N PHE A 118 -8.66 -4.82 4.56
CA PHE A 118 -9.38 -6.07 4.82
C PHE A 118 -10.18 -6.53 3.61
N LEU A 119 -10.95 -5.64 2.99
CA LEU A 119 -11.79 -5.98 1.83
C LEU A 119 -10.93 -6.46 0.65
N CYS A 120 -9.84 -5.76 0.33
CA CYS A 120 -8.94 -6.16 -0.74
C CYS A 120 -8.34 -7.54 -0.49
N ALA A 121 -7.87 -7.82 0.72
CA ALA A 121 -7.34 -9.12 1.08
C ALA A 121 -8.41 -10.22 1.06
N LYS A 122 -9.62 -9.94 1.59
CA LYS A 122 -10.77 -10.85 1.61
C LYS A 122 -11.12 -11.36 0.20
N TYR A 123 -11.26 -10.44 -0.75
CA TYR A 123 -11.70 -10.79 -2.10
C TYR A 123 -10.55 -11.29 -3.00
N ALA A 124 -9.30 -10.91 -2.71
CA ALA A 124 -8.13 -11.44 -3.43
C ALA A 124 -7.71 -12.84 -2.95
N ALA A 125 -7.97 -13.22 -1.71
CA ALA A 125 -7.54 -14.50 -1.15
C ALA A 125 -7.96 -15.73 -1.98
N PRO A 126 -9.19 -15.85 -2.51
CA PRO A 126 -9.56 -16.97 -3.39
C PRO A 126 -8.76 -17.01 -4.70
N LEU A 127 -8.30 -15.88 -5.22
CA LEU A 127 -7.47 -15.80 -6.41
C LEU A 127 -6.02 -16.20 -6.09
N LEU A 128 -5.51 -15.75 -4.95
CA LEU A 128 -4.19 -16.05 -4.45
C LEU A 128 -4.02 -17.55 -4.14
N LYS A 129 -5.02 -18.21 -3.58
CA LYS A 129 -5.00 -19.68 -3.34
C LYS A 129 -4.72 -20.50 -4.61
N ARG A 130 -4.94 -19.95 -5.78
CA ARG A 130 -4.68 -20.60 -7.09
C ARG A 130 -3.35 -20.17 -7.70
N GLY A 131 -2.67 -19.21 -7.07
CA GLY A 131 -1.40 -18.64 -7.50
C GLY A 131 -0.19 -19.50 -7.12
N TYR A 132 0.97 -19.09 -7.61
CA TYR A 132 2.25 -19.72 -7.27
C TYR A 132 2.90 -18.97 -6.13
N MET A 133 3.21 -19.65 -5.02
CA MET A 133 3.80 -19.08 -3.80
C MET A 133 3.14 -17.74 -3.40
N PRO A 134 1.81 -17.75 -3.15
CA PRO A 134 1.05 -16.52 -3.01
C PRO A 134 1.43 -15.73 -1.75
N VAL A 135 1.42 -14.41 -1.87
CA VAL A 135 1.75 -13.51 -0.76
C VAL A 135 0.87 -12.27 -0.76
N ILE A 136 0.44 -11.86 0.43
CA ILE A 136 -0.19 -10.57 0.71
C ILE A 136 0.84 -9.69 1.44
N VAL A 137 1.04 -8.48 0.95
CA VAL A 137 1.85 -7.47 1.64
C VAL A 137 0.98 -6.26 1.94
N LEU A 138 0.77 -6.00 3.23
CA LEU A 138 0.05 -4.83 3.72
C LEU A 138 1.05 -3.71 4.02
N VAL A 139 0.85 -2.53 3.44
CA VAL A 139 1.67 -1.36 3.72
C VAL A 139 1.06 -0.58 4.89
N SER A 140 1.63 -0.79 6.07
CA SER A 140 1.33 -0.03 7.28
C SER A 140 2.16 1.28 7.34
N SER A 141 2.72 1.60 8.47
CA SER A 141 3.58 2.78 8.69
C SER A 141 4.34 2.65 10.02
N GLY A 142 5.45 3.36 10.16
CA GLY A 142 6.08 3.59 11.45
C GLY A 142 5.13 4.25 12.48
N ALA A 143 4.11 4.97 12.01
CA ALA A 143 3.06 5.52 12.87
C ALA A 143 2.20 4.46 13.59
N ALA A 144 2.29 3.19 13.22
CA ALA A 144 1.64 2.08 13.93
C ALA A 144 2.31 1.76 15.29
N TYR A 145 3.57 2.10 15.44
CA TYR A 145 4.39 1.79 16.62
C TYR A 145 4.95 3.02 17.32
N GLY A 146 4.79 4.19 16.72
CA GLY A 146 5.30 5.46 17.23
C GLY A 146 4.25 6.55 17.23
N VAL A 147 4.70 7.78 17.55
CA VAL A 147 3.82 8.94 17.53
C VAL A 147 3.44 9.30 16.10
N SER A 148 2.14 9.49 15.88
CA SER A 148 1.56 9.97 14.62
C SER A 148 1.12 11.42 14.75
N SER A 149 1.21 12.19 13.67
CA SER A 149 0.64 13.55 13.61
C SER A 149 -0.90 13.55 13.55
N SER A 150 -1.55 12.40 13.33
CA SER A 150 -3.00 12.26 13.27
C SER A 150 -3.45 11.07 14.10
N TYR A 151 -4.44 11.28 14.96
CA TYR A 151 -5.08 10.21 15.76
C TYR A 151 -5.63 9.10 14.86
N ALA A 152 -6.35 9.48 13.80
CA ALA A 152 -6.95 8.52 12.88
C ALA A 152 -5.91 7.73 12.11
N TYR A 153 -4.85 8.40 11.61
CA TYR A 153 -3.82 7.72 10.82
C TYR A 153 -3.04 6.71 11.65
N GLY A 154 -2.54 7.11 12.83
CA GLY A 154 -1.83 6.20 13.73
C GLY A 154 -2.68 4.97 14.09
N THR A 155 -3.95 5.21 14.50
CA THR A 155 -4.91 4.15 14.81
C THR A 155 -5.14 3.23 13.62
N SER A 156 -5.37 3.77 12.42
CA SER A 156 -5.61 2.99 11.21
C SER A 156 -4.42 2.09 10.84
N LYS A 157 -3.19 2.62 10.93
CA LYS A 157 -1.98 1.86 10.59
C LYS A 157 -1.64 0.83 11.67
N GLY A 158 -1.95 1.09 12.95
CA GLY A 158 -1.98 0.08 14.01
C GLY A 158 -2.96 -1.05 13.68
N GLY A 159 -4.18 -0.70 13.23
CA GLY A 159 -5.18 -1.65 12.75
C GLY A 159 -4.70 -2.51 11.58
N VAL A 160 -4.04 -1.90 10.58
CA VAL A 160 -3.45 -2.64 9.44
C VAL A 160 -2.37 -3.62 9.92
N SER A 161 -1.54 -3.23 10.89
CA SER A 161 -0.50 -4.13 11.44
C SER A 161 -1.11 -5.31 12.19
N ALA A 162 -2.11 -5.08 13.02
CA ALA A 162 -2.83 -6.15 13.73
C ALA A 162 -3.58 -7.08 12.76
N LEU A 163 -4.20 -6.50 11.72
CA LEU A 163 -4.87 -7.25 10.67
C LEU A 163 -3.89 -8.20 9.95
N GLY A 164 -2.71 -7.71 9.58
CA GLY A 164 -1.70 -8.52 8.89
C GLY A 164 -1.19 -9.68 9.72
N ILE A 165 -0.93 -9.46 11.03
CA ILE A 165 -0.53 -10.52 11.96
C ILE A 165 -1.64 -11.58 12.08
N THR A 166 -2.90 -11.13 12.20
CA THR A 166 -4.06 -12.03 12.29
C THR A 166 -4.25 -12.84 11.00
N MET A 167 -4.11 -12.18 9.84
CA MET A 167 -4.22 -12.86 8.55
C MET A 167 -3.10 -13.86 8.32
N GLU A 168 -1.87 -13.55 8.75
CA GLU A 168 -0.76 -14.50 8.64
C GLU A 168 -1.10 -15.81 9.33
N GLY A 169 -1.51 -15.78 10.59
CA GLY A 169 -1.88 -16.98 11.35
C GLY A 169 -3.05 -17.77 10.74
N LYS A 170 -3.99 -17.08 10.05
CA LYS A 170 -5.18 -17.74 9.45
C LYS A 170 -4.94 -18.23 8.03
N LEU A 171 -4.12 -17.57 7.23
CA LEU A 171 -3.93 -17.86 5.81
C LEU A 171 -2.68 -18.70 5.52
N ALA A 172 -1.72 -18.75 6.45
CA ALA A 172 -0.53 -19.61 6.31
C ALA A 172 -0.88 -21.09 6.12
N PRO A 173 -1.86 -21.68 6.85
CA PRO A 173 -2.31 -23.06 6.60
C PRO A 173 -2.92 -23.27 5.20
N GLU A 174 -3.36 -22.19 4.55
CA GLU A 174 -3.90 -22.19 3.20
C GLU A 174 -2.83 -21.90 2.12
N GLY A 175 -1.55 -21.84 2.53
CA GLY A 175 -0.41 -21.61 1.66
C GLY A 175 -0.17 -20.14 1.27
N ILE A 176 -0.90 -19.17 1.84
CA ILE A 176 -0.71 -17.75 1.57
C ILE A 176 0.17 -17.12 2.66
N ARG A 177 1.32 -16.56 2.27
CA ARG A 177 2.15 -15.75 3.18
C ARG A 177 1.52 -14.37 3.36
N VAL A 178 1.60 -13.83 4.57
CA VAL A 178 1.19 -12.44 4.82
C VAL A 178 2.32 -11.71 5.53
N ASN A 179 2.70 -10.55 4.99
CA ASN A 179 3.70 -9.68 5.58
C ASN A 179 3.15 -8.27 5.74
N VAL A 180 3.61 -7.58 6.77
CA VAL A 180 3.34 -6.15 6.96
C VAL A 180 4.63 -5.38 6.78
N VAL A 181 4.63 -4.36 5.94
CA VAL A 181 5.75 -3.42 5.82
C VAL A 181 5.35 -2.11 6.45
N CYS A 182 6.20 -1.58 7.33
CA CYS A 182 5.99 -0.36 8.09
C CYS A 182 7.01 0.71 7.68
N PRO A 183 6.77 1.46 6.59
CA PRO A 183 7.68 2.50 6.15
C PRO A 183 7.79 3.63 7.18
N GLY A 184 8.99 4.21 7.30
CA GLY A 184 9.22 5.45 8.02
C GLY A 184 8.83 6.68 7.19
N GLY A 185 9.62 7.75 7.27
CA GLY A 185 9.39 8.96 6.51
C GLY A 185 9.78 8.81 5.04
N ILE A 186 8.82 8.65 4.14
CA ILE A 186 9.04 8.44 2.71
C ILE A 186 8.53 9.66 1.91
N LYS A 187 9.32 10.10 0.92
CA LYS A 187 9.01 11.22 0.03
C LYS A 187 7.86 10.86 -0.92
N THR A 188 6.64 11.02 -0.44
CA THR A 188 5.41 10.81 -1.19
C THR A 188 4.58 12.08 -1.20
N GLY A 189 3.65 12.23 -2.14
CA GLY A 189 2.69 13.35 -2.17
C GLY A 189 1.94 13.48 -0.85
N MET A 190 1.49 12.38 -0.25
CA MET A 190 0.84 12.33 1.06
C MET A 190 1.72 12.97 2.16
N LYS A 191 2.99 12.57 2.27
CA LYS A 191 3.91 13.11 3.30
C LYS A 191 4.22 14.58 3.07
N LEU A 192 4.46 14.97 1.81
CA LEU A 192 4.74 16.36 1.46
C LEU A 192 3.54 17.28 1.68
N SER A 193 2.30 16.80 1.47
CA SER A 193 1.08 17.57 1.78
C SER A 193 0.95 17.86 3.27
N VAL A 194 1.26 16.88 4.14
CA VAL A 194 1.26 17.07 5.60
C VAL A 194 2.31 18.07 6.03
N ILE A 195 3.52 18.02 5.45
CA ILE A 195 4.59 18.98 5.74
C ILE A 195 4.19 20.40 5.31
N ALA A 196 3.58 20.52 4.14
CA ALA A 196 3.09 21.82 3.65
C ALA A 196 2.00 22.41 4.55
N GLU A 197 1.13 21.57 5.10
CA GLU A 197 0.09 22.00 6.04
C GLU A 197 0.66 22.45 7.37
N ASP A 198 1.63 21.72 7.91
CA ASP A 198 2.35 22.09 9.12
C ASP A 198 3.06 23.45 8.99
N ALA A 199 3.73 23.66 7.85
CA ALA A 199 4.39 24.91 7.53
C ALA A 199 3.40 26.10 7.49
N ARG A 200 2.23 25.92 6.83
CA ARG A 200 1.19 26.97 6.81
C ARG A 200 0.70 27.32 8.21
N ARG A 201 0.46 26.33 9.06
CA ARG A 201 0.02 26.52 10.45
C ARG A 201 1.07 27.25 11.28
N SER A 202 2.34 27.03 10.99
CA SER A 202 3.49 27.63 11.67
C SER A 202 3.94 28.97 11.05
N GLY A 203 3.24 29.47 10.02
CA GLY A 203 3.62 30.71 9.32
C GLY A 203 4.89 30.61 8.47
N GLN A 204 5.29 29.39 8.11
CA GLN A 204 6.45 29.12 7.26
C GLN A 204 6.03 28.96 5.79
N ASP A 205 6.97 29.10 4.86
CA ASP A 205 6.73 28.83 3.45
C ASP A 205 6.57 27.32 3.18
N PRO A 206 5.41 26.87 2.64
CA PRO A 206 5.15 25.45 2.43
C PRO A 206 6.07 24.80 1.40
N GLU A 207 6.51 25.54 0.37
CA GLU A 207 7.39 24.98 -0.66
C GLU A 207 8.83 24.84 -0.13
N GLU A 208 9.31 25.82 0.63
CA GLU A 208 10.59 25.73 1.30
C GLU A 208 10.61 24.56 2.29
N ALA A 209 9.57 24.41 3.11
CA ALA A 209 9.45 23.29 4.07
C ALA A 209 9.47 21.92 3.38
N LYS A 210 8.76 21.77 2.25
CA LYS A 210 8.80 20.54 1.44
C LYS A 210 10.19 20.27 0.88
N ASN A 211 10.86 21.29 0.38
CA ASN A 211 12.21 21.16 -0.17
C ASN A 211 13.21 20.69 0.87
N ILE A 212 13.20 21.34 2.05
CA ILE A 212 14.07 20.96 3.19
C ILE A 212 13.78 19.51 3.62
N ALA A 213 12.52 19.18 3.85
CA ALA A 213 12.13 17.83 4.27
C ALA A 213 12.50 16.75 3.23
N SER A 214 12.44 17.07 1.95
CA SER A 214 12.80 16.17 0.87
C SER A 214 14.24 15.68 0.91
N LEU A 215 15.14 16.38 1.60
CA LEU A 215 16.55 16.00 1.75
C LEU A 215 16.74 14.84 2.75
N SER A 216 15.82 14.69 3.70
CA SER A 216 15.89 13.66 4.76
C SER A 216 14.91 12.50 4.56
N LEU A 217 13.88 12.67 3.74
CA LEU A 217 12.90 11.63 3.45
C LEU A 217 13.49 10.54 2.55
N GLY A 218 13.12 9.28 2.85
CA GLY A 218 13.50 8.14 2.02
C GLY A 218 12.81 8.16 0.66
N ASP A 219 13.48 7.60 -0.35
CA ASP A 219 12.89 7.43 -1.68
C ASP A 219 11.88 6.27 -1.67
N PRO A 220 10.68 6.41 -2.26
CA PRO A 220 9.71 5.33 -2.44
C PRO A 220 10.31 4.06 -3.07
N ILE A 221 11.34 4.19 -3.93
CA ILE A 221 12.01 3.05 -4.54
C ILE A 221 12.70 2.14 -3.51
N GLY A 222 13.14 2.69 -2.37
CA GLY A 222 13.72 1.89 -1.29
C GLY A 222 12.70 0.90 -0.71
N VAL A 223 11.48 1.38 -0.46
CA VAL A 223 10.37 0.53 -0.01
C VAL A 223 9.95 -0.44 -1.11
N ALA A 224 9.86 0.02 -2.36
CA ALA A 224 9.51 -0.83 -3.51
C ALA A 224 10.48 -2.00 -3.68
N LYS A 225 11.79 -1.80 -3.43
CA LYS A 225 12.79 -2.88 -3.47
C LYS A 225 12.50 -3.97 -2.41
N LEU A 226 12.12 -3.57 -1.20
CA LEU A 226 11.73 -4.49 -0.14
C LEU A 226 10.43 -5.22 -0.51
N LEU A 227 9.42 -4.51 -0.99
CA LEU A 227 8.15 -5.12 -1.42
C LEU A 227 8.38 -6.15 -2.54
N ALA A 228 9.19 -5.81 -3.54
CA ALA A 228 9.52 -6.73 -4.63
C ALA A 228 10.32 -7.96 -4.16
N PHE A 229 11.19 -7.81 -3.14
CA PHE A 229 11.86 -8.94 -2.49
C PHE A 229 10.84 -9.83 -1.78
N ILE A 230 9.93 -9.27 -0.96
CA ILE A 230 8.91 -10.05 -0.25
C ILE A 230 7.99 -10.80 -1.23
N LEU A 231 7.72 -10.20 -2.39
CA LEU A 231 6.92 -10.81 -3.46
C LEU A 231 7.67 -11.94 -4.19
N SER A 232 8.96 -12.12 -4.00
CA SER A 232 9.76 -13.13 -4.68
C SER A 232 9.84 -14.46 -3.92
N GLU A 233 10.38 -15.47 -4.59
CA GLU A 233 10.69 -16.77 -4.00
C GLU A 233 11.82 -16.69 -2.95
N GLU A 234 12.73 -15.73 -3.11
CA GLU A 234 13.86 -15.53 -2.16
C GLU A 234 13.37 -15.17 -0.75
N ALA A 235 12.15 -14.66 -0.62
CA ALA A 235 11.55 -14.30 0.66
C ALA A 235 10.62 -15.39 1.22
N ASP A 236 10.73 -16.64 0.79
CA ASP A 236 9.83 -17.72 1.22
C ASP A 236 9.77 -17.90 2.75
N SER A 237 10.88 -17.70 3.43
CA SER A 237 10.96 -17.78 4.90
C SER A 237 10.54 -16.49 5.64
N VAL A 238 10.27 -15.38 4.92
CA VAL A 238 9.97 -14.08 5.56
C VAL A 238 8.52 -14.02 6.00
N ARG A 239 8.31 -13.69 7.28
CA ARG A 239 6.98 -13.56 7.93
C ARG A 239 6.95 -12.33 8.83
N GLY A 240 5.73 -11.87 9.13
CA GLY A 240 5.49 -10.86 10.16
C GLY A 240 5.66 -9.42 9.68
N SER A 241 6.03 -8.54 10.60
CA SER A 241 6.11 -7.09 10.37
C SER A 241 7.56 -6.63 10.21
N ILE A 242 7.81 -5.82 9.18
CA ILE A 242 9.13 -5.32 8.82
C ILE A 242 9.08 -3.79 8.82
N ALA A 243 9.83 -3.17 9.73
CA ALA A 243 10.00 -1.72 9.75
C ALA A 243 11.14 -1.31 8.82
N THR A 244 10.99 -0.14 8.16
CA THR A 244 12.05 0.52 7.42
C THR A 244 12.31 1.92 7.98
N ARG A 245 13.40 2.56 7.56
CA ARG A 245 13.65 3.97 7.91
C ARG A 245 12.59 4.88 7.34
#